data_6600ea5dc5abe8a10990ae9937e71f1b
#
_entry.id   6600ea5dc5abe8a10990ae9937e71f1b
#
_cell.length_a   1.000
_cell.length_b   1.000
_cell.length_c   1.000
_cell.angle_alpha   90.00
_cell.angle_beta   90.00
_cell.angle_gamma   90.00
#
_symmetry.space_group_name_H-M   'P 1'
#
loop_
_entity.id
_entity.type
_entity.pdbx_description
1 polymer ?
#
loop_
_entity_poly.entity_id
_entity_poly.type
_entity_poly.pdbx_seq_one_letter_code
_entity_poly.pdbx_strand_id
1 'polypeptide(L)'
;MSDPDSELPEEPNVDPPQEEPKRIVIPSILHSFYEDRPFVSCTRCGESLRDFSEGFRISKSFKGDEVIIESAMCMPCMAAMMEETSDESKQKLEKFHEKHHREVSGFDECALCECTLDEVRDTEFNLVGVCQGDDMLDSAMICFDCQEAMNEIISEETRRTWDRFREENFPGVPADFEPLPSRPAPLLP
;
A
#
# COMPACT_ATOMS: atom_id res chain seq x y z
N MET A 1 -65.30 9.39 31.10
CA MET A 1 -64.11 9.25 31.95
C MET A 1 -63.10 8.55 31.09
N SER A 2 -62.24 9.30 30.43
CA SER A 2 -61.27 8.81 29.47
C SER A 2 -59.89 8.97 30.14
N ASP A 3 -59.18 7.84 30.22
CA ASP A 3 -57.80 7.83 30.68
C ASP A 3 -56.85 8.46 29.65
N PRO A 4 -55.90 9.30 30.03
CA PRO A 4 -54.90 9.76 29.11
C PRO A 4 -53.77 8.75 28.97
N ASP A 5 -53.50 8.38 27.74
CA ASP A 5 -52.30 7.65 27.28
C ASP A 5 -51.02 8.24 27.86
N SER A 6 -50.29 7.42 28.58
CA SER A 6 -48.97 7.72 29.10
C SER A 6 -47.94 7.35 28.04
N GLU A 7 -47.59 8.28 27.15
CA GLU A 7 -46.43 8.16 26.28
C GLU A 7 -45.14 8.16 27.13
N LEU A 8 -44.44 7.04 27.14
CA LEU A 8 -43.09 6.94 27.70
C LEU A 8 -42.12 7.68 26.75
N PRO A 9 -41.19 8.50 27.28
CA PRO A 9 -40.19 9.16 26.44
C PRO A 9 -39.25 8.10 25.80
N GLU A 10 -39.09 8.19 24.49
CA GLU A 10 -38.11 7.40 23.74
C GLU A 10 -36.70 7.76 24.23
N GLU A 11 -35.96 6.75 24.67
CA GLU A 11 -34.56 6.90 25.02
C GLU A 11 -33.74 7.31 23.78
N PRO A 12 -32.78 8.25 23.89
CA PRO A 12 -31.95 8.64 22.75
C PRO A 12 -31.11 7.44 22.32
N ASN A 13 -31.22 7.09 21.05
CA ASN A 13 -30.38 6.10 20.38
C ASN A 13 -28.93 6.60 20.39
N VAL A 14 -28.16 6.15 21.35
CA VAL A 14 -26.72 6.45 21.43
C VAL A 14 -26.03 5.44 20.53
N ASP A 15 -25.51 5.90 19.39
CA ASP A 15 -24.66 5.10 18.54
C ASP A 15 -23.50 4.50 19.37
N PRO A 16 -23.16 3.22 19.19
CA PRO A 16 -22.04 2.63 19.90
C PRO A 16 -20.75 3.42 19.59
N PRO A 17 -19.86 3.61 20.58
CA PRO A 17 -18.60 4.29 20.37
C PRO A 17 -17.86 3.61 19.22
N GLN A 18 -17.55 4.37 18.16
CA GLN A 18 -16.70 3.91 17.08
C GLN A 18 -15.31 3.67 17.70
N GLU A 19 -14.85 2.43 17.72
CA GLU A 19 -13.49 2.11 18.14
C GLU A 19 -12.53 2.88 17.21
N GLU A 20 -11.72 3.77 17.78
CA GLU A 20 -10.67 4.43 17.04
C GLU A 20 -9.75 3.37 16.44
N PRO A 21 -9.38 3.48 15.14
CA PRO A 21 -8.52 2.49 14.50
C PRO A 21 -7.21 2.39 15.29
N LYS A 22 -6.83 1.17 15.62
CA LYS A 22 -5.60 0.87 16.37
C LYS A 22 -4.41 1.39 15.57
N ARG A 23 -3.80 2.48 16.03
CA ARG A 23 -2.61 3.06 15.40
C ARG A 23 -1.44 2.13 15.57
N ILE A 24 -0.79 1.78 14.48
CA ILE A 24 0.38 0.92 14.43
C ILE A 24 1.53 1.77 13.92
N VAL A 25 2.63 1.84 14.64
CA VAL A 25 3.84 2.52 14.18
C VAL A 25 4.33 1.84 12.89
N ILE A 26 4.81 2.63 11.93
CA ILE A 26 5.34 2.11 10.66
C ILE A 26 6.45 1.09 10.96
N PRO A 27 6.29 -0.18 10.60
CA PRO A 27 7.27 -1.23 10.91
C PRO A 27 8.56 -1.04 10.10
N SER A 28 9.69 -1.48 10.67
CA SER A 28 11.02 -1.31 10.06
C SER A 28 11.15 -1.94 8.66
N ILE A 29 10.37 -2.97 8.35
CA ILE A 29 10.33 -3.57 7.00
C ILE A 29 9.90 -2.57 5.93
N LEU A 30 9.07 -1.57 6.30
CA LEU A 30 8.65 -0.48 5.42
C LEU A 30 9.55 0.77 5.50
N HIS A 31 10.60 0.77 6.31
CA HIS A 31 11.58 1.86 6.28
C HIS A 31 12.36 1.84 4.97
N SER A 32 12.94 2.99 4.58
CA SER A 32 13.84 3.04 3.44
C SER A 32 15.04 2.11 3.69
N PHE A 33 15.31 1.25 2.74
CA PHE A 33 16.45 0.34 2.77
C PHE A 33 17.78 1.10 2.71
N TYR A 34 17.83 2.17 1.91
CA TYR A 34 19.05 2.97 1.73
C TYR A 34 19.38 3.85 2.93
N GLU A 35 18.35 4.39 3.60
CA GLU A 35 18.53 5.33 4.70
C GLU A 35 18.40 4.67 6.08
N ASP A 36 17.93 3.42 6.15
CA ASP A 36 17.66 2.65 7.37
C ASP A 36 16.77 3.41 8.39
N ARG A 37 15.79 4.15 7.87
CA ARG A 37 14.83 4.98 8.64
C ARG A 37 13.52 5.15 7.88
N PRO A 38 12.44 5.65 8.53
CA PRO A 38 11.20 5.99 7.84
C PRO A 38 11.46 6.95 6.66
N PHE A 39 10.68 6.79 5.58
CA PHE A 39 10.69 7.72 4.46
C PHE A 39 10.32 9.13 4.93
N VAL A 40 11.05 10.13 4.45
CA VAL A 40 10.86 11.53 4.82
C VAL A 40 10.27 12.38 3.70
N SER A 41 10.45 11.98 2.44
CA SER A 41 10.02 12.74 1.27
C SER A 41 9.29 11.87 0.26
N CYS A 42 8.36 12.50 -0.47
CA CYS A 42 7.63 11.86 -1.56
C CYS A 42 8.57 11.58 -2.73
N THR A 43 8.57 10.34 -3.22
CA THR A 43 9.39 9.91 -4.37
C THR A 43 9.11 10.74 -5.63
N ARG A 44 7.86 11.19 -5.85
CA ARG A 44 7.46 11.92 -7.06
C ARG A 44 7.72 13.42 -6.97
N CYS A 45 7.29 14.09 -5.90
CA CYS A 45 7.39 15.55 -5.80
C CYS A 45 8.53 16.05 -4.91
N GLY A 46 9.18 15.18 -4.13
CA GLY A 46 10.26 15.53 -3.23
C GLY A 46 9.83 16.23 -1.93
N GLU A 47 8.55 16.58 -1.80
CA GLU A 47 8.02 17.25 -0.60
C GLU A 47 8.02 16.34 0.62
N SER A 48 8.05 16.94 1.82
CA SER A 48 8.02 16.21 3.08
C SER A 48 6.71 15.43 3.23
N LEU A 49 6.79 14.13 3.50
CA LEU A 49 5.62 13.28 3.72
C LEU A 49 4.83 13.66 4.98
N ARG A 50 5.47 14.32 5.94
CA ARG A 50 4.83 14.77 7.18
C ARG A 50 3.91 15.98 6.98
N ASP A 51 4.09 16.72 5.88
CA ASP A 51 3.30 17.92 5.57
C ASP A 51 1.94 17.60 4.93
N PHE A 52 1.71 16.32 4.58
CA PHE A 52 0.46 15.86 3.98
C PHE A 52 -0.51 15.28 5.03
N SER A 53 -1.56 16.04 5.36
CA SER A 53 -2.62 15.60 6.27
C SER A 53 -3.41 14.39 5.75
N GLU A 54 -3.46 14.20 4.43
CA GLU A 54 -4.12 13.06 3.78
C GLU A 54 -3.29 11.77 3.84
N GLY A 55 -2.03 11.87 4.31
CA GLY A 55 -1.13 10.74 4.43
C GLY A 55 -0.35 10.42 3.15
N PHE A 56 0.24 9.23 3.15
CA PHE A 56 1.10 8.74 2.06
C PHE A 56 1.04 7.21 2.00
N ARG A 57 1.48 6.68 0.87
CA ARG A 57 1.60 5.24 0.64
C ARG A 57 3.06 4.86 0.49
N ILE A 58 3.49 3.84 1.22
CA ILE A 58 4.77 3.16 1.02
C ILE A 58 4.51 1.92 0.16
N SER A 59 5.40 1.65 -0.79
CA SER A 59 5.38 0.43 -1.59
C SER A 59 6.81 -0.09 -1.71
N LYS A 60 7.01 -1.36 -1.36
CA LYS A 60 8.32 -2.04 -1.47
C LYS A 60 8.15 -3.37 -2.16
N SER A 61 8.92 -3.58 -3.23
CA SER A 61 9.00 -4.86 -3.93
C SER A 61 10.21 -5.63 -3.44
N PHE A 62 10.00 -6.89 -3.19
CA PHE A 62 11.02 -7.81 -2.70
C PHE A 62 11.19 -8.99 -3.65
N LYS A 63 12.40 -9.57 -3.64
CA LYS A 63 12.69 -10.88 -4.18
C LYS A 63 13.52 -11.62 -3.13
N GLY A 64 12.92 -12.59 -2.49
CA GLY A 64 13.51 -13.14 -1.28
C GLY A 64 13.62 -12.06 -0.18
N ASP A 65 14.83 -11.90 0.34
CA ASP A 65 15.13 -10.87 1.34
C ASP A 65 15.67 -9.55 0.70
N GLU A 66 15.78 -9.48 -0.63
CA GLU A 66 16.32 -8.33 -1.35
C GLU A 66 15.21 -7.35 -1.71
N VAL A 67 15.43 -6.05 -1.44
CA VAL A 67 14.55 -4.97 -1.90
C VAL A 67 14.89 -4.63 -3.35
N ILE A 68 13.93 -4.81 -4.26
CA ILE A 68 14.09 -4.51 -5.69
C ILE A 68 13.81 -3.04 -5.96
N ILE A 69 12.66 -2.57 -5.49
CA ILE A 69 12.20 -1.18 -5.63
C ILE A 69 11.51 -0.77 -4.33
N GLU A 70 11.72 0.47 -3.92
CA GLU A 70 10.99 1.06 -2.81
C GLU A 70 10.57 2.49 -3.14
N SER A 71 9.39 2.89 -2.69
CA SER A 71 8.87 4.24 -2.86
C SER A 71 7.96 4.64 -1.72
N ALA A 72 7.91 5.94 -1.44
CA ALA A 72 6.87 6.53 -0.61
C ALA A 72 6.25 7.70 -1.38
N MET A 73 4.95 7.71 -1.52
CA MET A 73 4.25 8.69 -2.35
C MET A 73 3.10 9.33 -1.59
N CYS A 74 3.06 10.67 -1.53
CA CYS A 74 1.96 11.38 -0.90
C CYS A 74 0.62 11.15 -1.64
N MET A 75 -0.51 11.24 -0.94
CA MET A 75 -1.82 10.99 -1.54
C MET A 75 -2.13 11.89 -2.73
N PRO A 76 -1.78 13.20 -2.76
CA PRO A 76 -1.94 14.03 -3.96
C PRO A 76 -1.18 13.50 -5.19
N CYS A 77 0.06 13.00 -5.02
CA CYS A 77 0.81 12.40 -6.11
C CYS A 77 0.22 11.06 -6.57
N MET A 78 -0.34 10.26 -5.64
CA MET A 78 -1.10 9.06 -5.98
C MET A 78 -2.35 9.38 -6.79
N ALA A 79 -3.12 10.41 -6.39
CA ALA A 79 -4.30 10.87 -7.12
C ALA A 79 -3.92 11.34 -8.53
N ALA A 80 -2.87 12.14 -8.67
CA ALA A 80 -2.38 12.60 -9.98
C ALA A 80 -1.97 11.40 -10.87
N MET A 81 -1.34 10.36 -10.33
CA MET A 81 -0.99 9.17 -11.10
C MET A 81 -2.24 8.37 -11.53
N MET A 82 -3.26 8.34 -10.69
CA MET A 82 -4.55 7.75 -11.06
C MET A 82 -5.28 8.56 -12.14
N GLU A 83 -5.16 9.89 -12.15
CA GLU A 83 -5.72 10.73 -13.23
C GLU A 83 -5.04 10.45 -14.58
N GLU A 84 -3.73 10.19 -14.60
CA GLU A 84 -2.96 9.81 -15.78
C GLU A 84 -3.26 8.39 -16.29
N THR A 85 -3.95 7.57 -15.48
CA THR A 85 -4.39 6.22 -15.85
C THR A 85 -5.62 6.32 -16.76
N SER A 86 -5.66 5.57 -17.88
CA SER A 86 -6.80 5.56 -18.80
C SER A 86 -8.08 5.08 -18.10
N ASP A 87 -9.24 5.60 -18.52
CA ASP A 87 -10.53 5.21 -17.94
C ASP A 87 -10.83 3.72 -18.14
N GLU A 88 -10.36 3.13 -19.25
CA GLU A 88 -10.44 1.69 -19.49
C GLU A 88 -9.68 0.91 -18.42
N SER A 89 -8.47 1.33 -18.10
CA SER A 89 -7.62 0.69 -17.07
C SER A 89 -8.22 0.84 -15.67
N LYS A 90 -8.75 2.03 -15.35
CA LYS A 90 -9.44 2.27 -14.06
C LYS A 90 -10.59 1.30 -13.86
N GLN A 91 -11.46 1.16 -14.86
CA GLN A 91 -12.62 0.25 -14.80
C GLN A 91 -12.21 -1.22 -14.70
N LYS A 92 -11.15 -1.64 -15.39
CA LYS A 92 -10.65 -3.01 -15.32
C LYS A 92 -10.03 -3.32 -13.95
N LEU A 93 -9.23 -2.39 -13.42
CA LEU A 93 -8.62 -2.52 -12.10
C LEU A 93 -9.68 -2.53 -10.99
N GLU A 94 -10.70 -1.68 -11.08
CA GLU A 94 -11.82 -1.66 -10.14
C GLU A 94 -12.55 -3.01 -10.12
N LYS A 95 -12.94 -3.54 -11.28
CA LYS A 95 -13.58 -4.85 -11.41
C LYS A 95 -12.68 -5.99 -10.91
N PHE A 96 -11.38 -5.89 -11.16
CA PHE A 96 -10.42 -6.86 -10.66
C PHE A 96 -10.38 -6.84 -9.12
N HIS A 97 -10.33 -5.64 -8.55
CA HIS A 97 -10.37 -5.44 -7.10
C HIS A 97 -11.68 -5.96 -6.50
N GLU A 98 -12.82 -5.58 -7.02
CA GLU A 98 -14.13 -6.07 -6.54
C GLU A 98 -14.22 -7.60 -6.52
N LYS A 99 -13.62 -8.27 -7.51
CA LYS A 99 -13.65 -9.72 -7.63
C LYS A 99 -12.68 -10.44 -6.71
N HIS A 100 -11.51 -9.84 -6.45
CA HIS A 100 -10.39 -10.51 -5.79
C HIS A 100 -10.06 -9.94 -4.41
N HIS A 101 -10.63 -8.77 -4.03
CA HIS A 101 -10.38 -8.16 -2.73
C HIS A 101 -10.78 -9.09 -1.59
N ARG A 102 -9.88 -9.21 -0.62
CA ARG A 102 -10.07 -9.97 0.61
C ARG A 102 -9.96 -9.01 1.80
N GLU A 103 -10.78 -9.23 2.82
CA GLU A 103 -10.72 -8.46 4.07
C GLU A 103 -9.57 -8.96 4.96
N VAL A 104 -8.34 -8.85 4.45
CA VAL A 104 -7.11 -9.18 5.18
C VAL A 104 -6.27 -7.93 5.33
N SER A 105 -5.65 -7.77 6.48
CA SER A 105 -4.72 -6.68 6.78
C SER A 105 -3.41 -7.29 7.26
N GLY A 106 -2.29 -6.62 6.97
CA GLY A 106 -0.96 -7.11 7.31
C GLY A 106 -0.21 -7.69 6.11
N PHE A 107 0.85 -8.42 6.41
CA PHE A 107 1.79 -8.93 5.40
C PHE A 107 1.85 -10.45 5.32
N ASP A 108 1.04 -11.15 6.11
CA ASP A 108 1.13 -12.61 6.24
C ASP A 108 0.55 -13.35 5.03
N GLU A 109 -0.44 -12.74 4.35
CA GLU A 109 -1.10 -13.31 3.19
C GLU A 109 -1.43 -12.25 2.12
N CYS A 110 -1.61 -12.68 0.87
CA CYS A 110 -1.92 -11.79 -0.23
C CYS A 110 -3.34 -11.22 -0.11
N ALA A 111 -3.48 -9.90 -0.29
CA ALA A 111 -4.78 -9.22 -0.24
C ALA A 111 -5.72 -9.57 -1.41
N LEU A 112 -5.25 -10.30 -2.43
CA LEU A 112 -5.99 -10.62 -3.66
C LEU A 112 -6.15 -12.12 -3.92
N CYS A 113 -5.36 -12.98 -3.24
CA CYS A 113 -5.48 -14.43 -3.31
C CYS A 113 -5.13 -15.06 -1.96
N GLU A 114 -5.18 -16.39 -1.86
CA GLU A 114 -4.99 -17.10 -0.59
C GLU A 114 -3.52 -17.47 -0.29
N CYS A 115 -2.55 -17.05 -1.14
CA CYS A 115 -1.16 -17.37 -0.90
C CYS A 115 -0.60 -16.61 0.31
N THR A 116 0.20 -17.30 1.10
CA THR A 116 0.89 -16.74 2.26
C THR A 116 2.26 -16.15 1.89
N LEU A 117 2.79 -15.27 2.73
CA LEU A 117 4.13 -14.72 2.55
C LEU A 117 5.20 -15.82 2.50
N ASP A 118 5.08 -16.87 3.31
CA ASP A 118 6.04 -17.98 3.33
C ASP A 118 6.07 -18.74 1.99
N GLU A 119 4.92 -18.88 1.32
CA GLU A 119 4.84 -19.54 0.00
C GLU A 119 5.46 -18.72 -1.13
N VAL A 120 5.42 -17.39 -1.04
CA VAL A 120 5.94 -16.50 -2.08
C VAL A 120 7.30 -15.90 -1.76
N ARG A 121 7.87 -16.21 -0.61
CA ARG A 121 9.12 -15.62 -0.11
C ARG A 121 10.30 -15.78 -1.07
N ASP A 122 10.37 -16.88 -1.79
CA ASP A 122 11.43 -17.14 -2.78
C ASP A 122 11.15 -16.50 -4.15
N THR A 123 9.97 -15.91 -4.32
CA THR A 123 9.57 -15.21 -5.54
C THR A 123 9.50 -13.70 -5.30
N GLU A 124 8.93 -12.95 -6.24
CA GLU A 124 8.70 -11.52 -6.05
C GLU A 124 7.36 -11.29 -5.34
N PHE A 125 7.34 -10.30 -4.44
CA PHE A 125 6.12 -9.83 -3.78
C PHE A 125 6.24 -8.35 -3.40
N ASN A 126 5.11 -7.71 -3.16
CA ASN A 126 5.05 -6.30 -2.77
C ASN A 126 4.42 -6.15 -1.40
N LEU A 127 5.03 -5.33 -0.57
CA LEU A 127 4.44 -4.82 0.67
C LEU A 127 4.00 -3.39 0.47
N VAL A 128 2.78 -3.10 0.89
CA VAL A 128 2.15 -1.79 0.79
C VAL A 128 1.70 -1.35 2.18
N GLY A 129 2.03 -0.12 2.55
CA GLY A 129 1.53 0.52 3.76
C GLY A 129 0.86 1.85 3.44
N VAL A 130 -0.34 2.09 3.96
CA VAL A 130 -0.98 3.40 3.97
C VAL A 130 -0.68 4.05 5.31
N CYS A 131 -0.06 5.21 5.29
CA CYS A 131 0.52 5.84 6.47
C CYS A 131 0.04 7.29 6.63
N GLN A 132 0.04 7.78 7.87
CA GLN A 132 -0.19 9.18 8.20
C GLN A 132 0.71 9.58 9.36
N GLY A 133 1.58 10.56 9.15
CA GLY A 133 2.62 10.87 10.14
C GLY A 133 3.55 9.69 10.38
N ASP A 134 3.63 9.23 11.63
CA ASP A 134 4.46 8.09 12.03
C ASP A 134 3.62 6.78 12.17
N ASP A 135 2.31 6.85 11.86
CA ASP A 135 1.38 5.74 12.04
C ASP A 135 1.07 5.05 10.69
N MET A 136 1.00 3.73 10.70
CA MET A 136 0.45 2.91 9.62
C MET A 136 -1.04 2.68 9.87
N LEU A 137 -1.87 3.07 8.93
CA LEU A 137 -3.33 2.97 9.00
C LEU A 137 -3.84 1.65 8.41
N ASP A 138 -3.16 1.19 7.36
CA ASP A 138 -3.50 -0.04 6.65
C ASP A 138 -2.26 -0.64 6.01
N SER A 139 -2.30 -1.94 5.72
CA SER A 139 -1.19 -2.65 5.09
C SER A 139 -1.67 -3.86 4.31
N ALA A 140 -0.94 -4.20 3.26
CA ALA A 140 -1.23 -5.35 2.42
C ALA A 140 0.05 -5.95 1.84
N MET A 141 0.05 -7.27 1.66
CA MET A 141 0.98 -7.97 0.79
C MET A 141 0.27 -8.34 -0.52
N ILE A 142 0.96 -8.17 -1.65
CA ILE A 142 0.48 -8.57 -2.97
C ILE A 142 1.55 -9.46 -3.60
N CYS A 143 1.20 -10.72 -3.91
CA CYS A 143 2.11 -11.64 -4.56
C CYS A 143 2.36 -11.26 -6.03
N PHE A 144 3.43 -11.80 -6.60
CA PHE A 144 3.84 -11.56 -7.98
C PHE A 144 2.72 -11.90 -8.99
N ASP A 145 2.10 -13.07 -8.87
CA ASP A 145 1.06 -13.53 -9.81
C ASP A 145 -0.15 -12.56 -9.84
N CYS A 146 -0.58 -12.06 -8.67
CA CYS A 146 -1.65 -11.07 -8.60
C CYS A 146 -1.23 -9.73 -9.18
N GLN A 147 0.03 -9.32 -8.99
CA GLN A 147 0.57 -8.12 -9.58
C GLN A 147 0.66 -8.23 -11.11
N GLU A 148 1.15 -9.36 -11.64
CA GLU A 148 1.16 -9.61 -13.07
C GLU A 148 -0.25 -9.59 -13.67
N ALA A 149 -1.20 -10.27 -13.02
CA ALA A 149 -2.59 -10.25 -13.45
C ALA A 149 -3.18 -8.82 -13.53
N MET A 150 -2.83 -7.94 -12.60
CA MET A 150 -3.20 -6.52 -12.69
C MET A 150 -2.49 -5.79 -13.83
N ASN A 151 -1.22 -6.09 -14.07
CA ASN A 151 -0.45 -5.49 -15.17
C ASN A 151 -0.95 -5.92 -16.55
N GLU A 152 -1.47 -7.14 -16.69
CA GLU A 152 -2.01 -7.65 -17.95
C GLU A 152 -3.31 -6.96 -18.37
N ILE A 153 -4.14 -6.54 -17.43
CA ILE A 153 -5.45 -5.96 -17.71
C ILE A 153 -5.40 -4.46 -18.03
N ILE A 154 -4.33 -3.75 -17.68
CA ILE A 154 -4.19 -2.33 -17.98
C ILE A 154 -3.88 -2.09 -19.47
N SER A 155 -4.29 -0.93 -19.98
CA SER A 155 -4.01 -0.52 -21.36
C SER A 155 -2.52 -0.24 -21.58
N GLU A 156 -2.08 -0.33 -22.84
CA GLU A 156 -0.70 0.00 -23.20
C GLU A 156 -0.34 1.46 -22.87
N GLU A 157 -1.31 2.38 -22.99
CA GLU A 157 -1.14 3.78 -22.63
C GLU A 157 -0.84 3.94 -21.13
N THR A 158 -1.64 3.30 -20.27
CA THR A 158 -1.41 3.29 -18.81
C THR A 158 -0.06 2.66 -18.48
N ARG A 159 0.28 1.54 -19.11
CA ARG A 159 1.56 0.88 -18.90
C ARG A 159 2.73 1.80 -19.22
N ARG A 160 2.70 2.49 -20.37
CA ARG A 160 3.73 3.48 -20.74
C ARG A 160 3.86 4.64 -19.74
N THR A 161 2.74 5.09 -19.17
CA THR A 161 2.75 6.13 -18.15
C THR A 161 3.42 5.65 -16.87
N TRP A 162 3.10 4.44 -16.41
CA TRP A 162 3.70 3.86 -15.22
C TRP A 162 5.18 3.49 -15.43
N ASP A 163 5.54 3.01 -16.62
CA ASP A 163 6.93 2.73 -16.98
C ASP A 163 7.77 4.01 -16.98
N ARG A 164 7.26 5.09 -17.56
CA ARG A 164 7.92 6.40 -17.53
C ARG A 164 8.13 6.88 -16.09
N PHE A 165 7.10 6.82 -15.24
CA PHE A 165 7.25 7.15 -13.81
C PHE A 165 8.36 6.33 -13.16
N ARG A 166 8.41 5.03 -13.45
CA ARG A 166 9.45 4.14 -12.92
C ARG A 166 10.83 4.52 -13.42
N GLU A 167 10.99 4.78 -14.71
CA GLU A 167 12.26 5.19 -15.32
C GLU A 167 12.76 6.54 -14.79
N GLU A 168 11.87 7.49 -14.59
CA GLU A 168 12.21 8.83 -14.07
C GLU A 168 12.63 8.83 -12.60
N ASN A 169 12.04 7.97 -11.78
CA ASN A 169 12.25 7.96 -10.33
C ASN A 169 13.18 6.84 -9.87
N PHE A 170 13.32 5.79 -10.66
CA PHE A 170 14.17 4.63 -10.35
C PHE A 170 15.05 4.31 -11.58
N PRO A 171 16.06 5.14 -11.85
CA PRO A 171 16.98 4.87 -12.96
C PRO A 171 17.59 3.48 -12.74
N GLY A 172 17.38 2.60 -13.69
CA GLY A 172 17.70 1.18 -13.61
C GLY A 172 19.12 0.94 -13.13
N VAL A 173 19.29 -0.12 -12.38
CA VAL A 173 20.61 -0.60 -11.97
C VAL A 173 21.43 -0.82 -13.25
N PRO A 174 22.64 -0.23 -13.40
CA PRO A 174 23.49 -0.48 -14.54
C PRO A 174 23.69 -1.99 -14.76
N ALA A 175 23.78 -2.42 -16.03
CA ALA A 175 23.91 -3.84 -16.40
C ALA A 175 25.12 -4.57 -15.76
N ASP A 176 26.07 -3.82 -15.23
CA ASP A 176 27.33 -4.23 -14.59
C ASP A 176 27.29 -4.12 -13.06
N PHE A 177 26.11 -3.84 -12.46
CA PHE A 177 25.99 -3.79 -11.01
C PHE A 177 26.01 -5.21 -10.42
N GLU A 178 27.11 -5.55 -9.72
CA GLU A 178 27.13 -6.71 -8.85
C GLU A 178 26.28 -6.40 -7.60
N PRO A 179 25.29 -7.26 -7.26
CA PRO A 179 24.51 -7.05 -6.04
C PRO A 179 25.42 -6.92 -4.83
N LEU A 180 25.22 -5.90 -4.02
CA LEU A 180 25.90 -5.76 -2.74
C LEU A 180 25.65 -7.04 -1.92
N PRO A 181 26.66 -7.59 -1.24
CA PRO A 181 26.48 -8.77 -0.40
C PRO A 181 25.37 -8.49 0.61
N SER A 182 24.40 -9.40 0.65
CA SER A 182 23.23 -9.31 1.53
C SER A 182 23.68 -9.03 2.97
N ARG A 183 23.17 -7.93 3.57
CA ARG A 183 23.32 -7.68 5.00
C ARG A 183 22.70 -8.85 5.75
N PRO A 184 23.37 -9.40 6.77
CA PRO A 184 22.74 -10.41 7.61
C PRO A 184 21.49 -9.79 8.24
N ALA A 185 20.36 -10.52 8.12
CA ALA A 185 19.10 -10.13 8.72
C ALA A 185 19.31 -9.77 10.20
N PRO A 186 18.73 -8.66 10.70
CA PRO A 186 18.77 -8.36 12.12
C PRO A 186 18.11 -9.52 12.86
N LEU A 187 18.85 -10.14 13.78
CA LEU A 187 18.31 -11.15 14.69
C LEU A 187 17.22 -10.46 15.51
N LEU A 188 15.97 -10.81 15.26
CA LEU A 188 14.86 -10.41 16.13
C LEU A 188 15.08 -11.00 17.52
N PRO A 189 14.84 -10.21 18.58
CA PRO A 189 14.97 -10.65 19.97
C PRO A 189 13.95 -11.70 20.37
#